data_f49a2d909f2374ee76ecaf1835d877ea
#
_entry.id   f49a2d909f2374ee76ecaf1835d877ea
#
_cell.length_a   1.000
_cell.length_b   1.000
_cell.length_c   1.000
_cell.angle_alpha   90.00
_cell.angle_beta   90.00
_cell.angle_gamma   90.00
#
_symmetry.space_group_name_H-M   'P 1'
#
loop_
_entity.id
_entity.type
_entity.pdbx_description
1 polymer ?
#
loop_
_entity_poly.entity_id
_entity_poly.type
_entity_poly.pdbx_seq_one_letter_code
_entity_poly.pdbx_strand_id
1 'polypeptide(L)'
;MNIVMNLQGQWHFCLDKEKQGLNAHYGTLSFTDPITLPTTISEAEKGTPHGRKETGHLTDPYEMEGCSWYQRVLTLPLQDTSELSGKHFELTLERTRISYVWVDGQFAGSQDSFVARHRYDLTGLITTLNPVITIMVSNTDYKVPGGHLTSPDTQTNWNGILGEISLRIRESIQFGEIDAGCRYAEKSILLKIPVRYYGSRPCPARILV
;
A
#
# COMPACT_ATOMS: atom_id res chain seq x y z
N MET A 1 -19.04 11.66 -2.36
CA MET A 1 -18.83 10.42 -3.14
C MET A 1 -17.74 9.60 -2.45
N ASN A 2 -17.89 8.30 -2.30
CA ASN A 2 -16.87 7.41 -1.73
C ASN A 2 -16.71 6.22 -2.69
N ILE A 3 -15.60 6.16 -3.39
CA ILE A 3 -15.31 5.09 -4.34
C ILE A 3 -14.18 4.26 -3.78
N VAL A 4 -14.29 2.94 -3.88
CA VAL A 4 -13.20 2.00 -3.58
C VAL A 4 -12.88 1.26 -4.86
N MET A 5 -11.70 1.52 -5.42
CA MET A 5 -11.18 0.77 -6.56
C MET A 5 -10.39 -0.42 -6.04
N ASN A 6 -10.79 -1.62 -6.42
CA ASN A 6 -10.00 -2.82 -6.19
C ASN A 6 -8.84 -2.82 -7.19
N LEU A 7 -7.60 -2.89 -6.68
CA LEU A 7 -6.38 -2.93 -7.50
C LEU A 7 -5.75 -4.33 -7.58
N GLN A 8 -6.45 -5.36 -7.14
CA GLN A 8 -6.07 -6.76 -7.37
C GLN A 8 -6.05 -7.09 -8.86
N GLY A 9 -5.36 -8.15 -9.24
CA GLY A 9 -5.26 -8.59 -10.63
C GLY A 9 -3.87 -8.32 -11.21
N GLN A 10 -3.80 -8.04 -12.51
CA GLN A 10 -2.54 -7.96 -13.25
C GLN A 10 -1.75 -6.68 -12.96
N TRP A 11 -0.46 -6.88 -12.68
CA TRP A 11 0.55 -5.85 -12.53
C TRP A 11 1.76 -6.19 -13.39
N HIS A 12 2.52 -5.19 -13.79
CA HIS A 12 3.87 -5.36 -14.31
C HIS A 12 4.86 -5.50 -13.15
N PHE A 13 5.87 -6.32 -13.32
CA PHE A 13 6.73 -6.77 -12.24
C PHE A 13 8.21 -6.75 -12.63
N CYS A 14 9.08 -6.57 -11.63
CA CYS A 14 10.53 -6.67 -11.75
C CYS A 14 11.13 -7.11 -10.41
N LEU A 15 12.06 -8.06 -10.43
CA LEU A 15 12.92 -8.40 -9.29
C LEU A 15 14.16 -7.50 -9.28
N ASP A 16 14.53 -7.01 -8.11
CA ASP A 16 15.69 -6.14 -7.89
C ASP A 16 16.44 -6.60 -6.63
N LYS A 17 17.21 -7.66 -6.76
CA LYS A 17 18.00 -8.24 -5.67
C LYS A 17 19.09 -7.28 -5.16
N GLU A 18 19.64 -6.50 -6.06
CA GLU A 18 20.74 -5.57 -5.77
C GLU A 18 20.26 -4.18 -5.30
N LYS A 19 18.96 -3.98 -5.17
CA LYS A 19 18.32 -2.71 -4.77
C LYS A 19 18.71 -1.51 -5.66
N GLN A 20 18.97 -1.77 -6.93
CA GLN A 20 19.41 -0.76 -7.88
C GLN A 20 18.33 0.29 -8.14
N GLY A 21 17.05 -0.13 -8.15
CA GLY A 21 15.93 0.75 -8.37
C GLY A 21 15.78 1.86 -7.33
N LEU A 22 16.18 1.63 -6.08
CA LEU A 22 16.17 2.65 -5.04
C LEU A 22 17.16 3.79 -5.34
N ASN A 23 18.33 3.44 -5.86
CA ASN A 23 19.39 4.41 -6.19
C ASN A 23 19.11 5.16 -7.50
N ALA A 24 18.46 4.50 -8.45
CA ALA A 24 18.20 5.01 -9.80
C ALA A 24 16.75 5.52 -9.97
N HIS A 25 16.00 5.74 -8.90
CA HIS A 25 14.57 6.08 -8.94
C HIS A 25 13.77 5.11 -9.84
N TYR A 26 14.10 3.83 -9.81
CA TYR A 26 13.56 2.74 -10.64
C TYR A 26 13.50 2.98 -12.16
N GLY A 27 14.00 4.13 -12.65
CA GLY A 27 14.00 4.45 -14.09
C GLY A 27 14.84 3.51 -14.95
N THR A 28 15.73 2.71 -14.36
CA THR A 28 16.54 1.69 -15.04
C THR A 28 15.92 0.30 -15.03
N LEU A 29 14.82 0.10 -14.28
CA LEU A 29 14.16 -1.20 -14.17
C LEU A 29 13.23 -1.46 -15.35
N SER A 30 13.19 -2.71 -15.79
CA SER A 30 12.28 -3.17 -16.85
C SER A 30 11.10 -3.91 -16.23
N PHE A 31 9.90 -3.35 -16.36
CA PHE A 31 8.64 -3.90 -15.89
C PHE A 31 7.95 -4.70 -17.00
N THR A 32 8.60 -5.78 -17.46
CA THR A 32 8.09 -6.60 -18.57
C THR A 32 7.43 -7.90 -18.10
N ASP A 33 7.71 -8.34 -16.88
CA ASP A 33 7.20 -9.59 -16.35
C ASP A 33 5.79 -9.38 -15.73
N PRO A 34 4.79 -10.19 -16.06
CA PRO A 34 3.48 -10.08 -15.45
C PRO A 34 3.43 -10.78 -14.09
N ILE A 35 2.65 -10.22 -13.16
CA ILE A 35 2.29 -10.85 -11.88
C ILE A 35 0.83 -10.56 -11.54
N THR A 36 0.15 -11.53 -10.94
CA THR A 36 -1.22 -11.35 -10.46
C THR A 36 -1.21 -11.13 -8.95
N LEU A 37 -1.61 -9.96 -8.48
CA LEU A 37 -1.74 -9.67 -7.06
C LEU A 37 -3.18 -9.91 -6.57
N PRO A 38 -3.38 -10.34 -5.31
CA PRO A 38 -2.40 -10.57 -4.25
C PRO A 38 -1.67 -11.91 -4.41
N THR A 39 -0.38 -11.93 -4.10
CA THR A 39 0.45 -13.15 -4.08
C THR A 39 1.77 -12.91 -3.37
N THR A 40 2.48 -13.97 -3.00
CA THR A 40 3.90 -13.92 -2.69
C THR A 40 4.73 -14.13 -3.97
N ILE A 41 6.00 -13.74 -3.90
CA ILE A 41 6.96 -14.03 -4.99
C ILE A 41 7.09 -15.54 -5.20
N SER A 42 7.12 -16.30 -4.10
CA SER A 42 7.23 -17.76 -4.12
C SER A 42 6.00 -18.42 -4.76
N GLU A 43 4.79 -18.00 -4.41
CA GLU A 43 3.54 -18.52 -4.98
C GLU A 43 3.41 -18.17 -6.48
N ALA A 44 3.92 -17.03 -6.88
CA ALA A 44 3.98 -16.61 -8.28
C ALA A 44 5.10 -17.30 -9.07
N GLU A 45 5.85 -18.24 -8.48
CA GLU A 45 7.00 -18.93 -9.09
C GLU A 45 8.08 -17.96 -9.58
N LYS A 46 8.25 -16.84 -8.88
CA LYS A 46 9.29 -15.85 -9.14
C LYS A 46 10.42 -16.00 -8.11
N GLY A 47 11.60 -15.52 -8.42
CA GLY A 47 12.76 -15.66 -7.55
C GLY A 47 13.67 -16.82 -7.97
N THR A 48 14.44 -17.35 -7.02
CA THR A 48 15.37 -18.46 -7.25
C THR A 48 14.73 -19.76 -6.75
N PRO A 49 14.57 -20.79 -7.59
CA PRO A 49 14.05 -22.08 -7.15
C PRO A 49 14.88 -22.65 -6.00
N HIS A 50 14.23 -23.03 -4.90
CA HIS A 50 14.86 -23.63 -3.73
C HIS A 50 14.66 -25.15 -3.76
N GLY A 51 15.72 -25.89 -4.07
CA GLY A 51 15.66 -27.34 -4.22
C GLY A 51 15.76 -28.15 -2.92
N ARG A 52 15.80 -27.50 -1.75
CA ARG A 52 15.99 -28.16 -0.45
C ARG A 52 14.65 -28.36 0.27
N LYS A 53 14.39 -29.57 0.76
CA LYS A 53 13.38 -29.81 1.79
C LYS A 53 14.07 -29.70 3.14
N GLU A 54 13.82 -28.63 3.86
CA GLU A 54 14.31 -28.46 5.22
C GLU A 54 13.28 -29.04 6.18
N THR A 55 13.71 -29.97 7.03
CA THR A 55 12.88 -30.48 8.12
C THR A 55 13.02 -29.56 9.33
N GLY A 56 11.90 -29.06 9.86
CA GLY A 56 11.86 -28.21 11.03
C GLY A 56 11.76 -26.71 10.73
N HIS A 57 11.81 -26.31 9.47
CA HIS A 57 11.63 -24.92 9.05
C HIS A 57 10.54 -24.79 7.98
N LEU A 58 9.89 -23.63 7.93
CA LEU A 58 9.03 -23.29 6.81
C LEU A 58 9.92 -22.94 5.61
N THR A 59 9.69 -23.60 4.47
CA THR A 59 10.51 -23.44 3.27
C THR A 59 9.68 -22.83 2.15
N ASP A 60 10.17 -21.76 1.55
CA ASP A 60 9.63 -21.23 0.31
C ASP A 60 10.22 -21.98 -0.89
N PRO A 61 9.38 -22.47 -1.84
CA PRO A 61 9.88 -23.10 -3.08
C PRO A 61 10.72 -22.18 -3.94
N TYR A 62 10.50 -20.89 -3.87
CA TYR A 62 11.26 -19.85 -4.59
C TYR A 62 11.70 -18.78 -3.61
N GLU A 63 13.00 -18.69 -3.39
CA GLU A 63 13.59 -17.69 -2.51
C GLU A 63 13.77 -16.35 -3.21
N MET A 64 13.48 -15.28 -2.49
CA MET A 64 13.75 -13.92 -2.90
C MET A 64 14.10 -13.05 -1.71
N GLU A 65 15.35 -12.60 -1.66
CA GLU A 65 15.79 -11.53 -0.75
C GLU A 65 16.11 -10.28 -1.57
N GLY A 66 15.64 -9.12 -1.11
CA GLY A 66 15.80 -7.84 -1.77
C GLY A 66 14.50 -7.13 -2.07
N CYS A 67 14.43 -6.42 -3.18
CA CYS A 67 13.29 -5.62 -3.58
C CYS A 67 12.50 -6.28 -4.71
N SER A 68 11.20 -6.29 -4.58
CA SER A 68 10.26 -6.63 -5.64
C SER A 68 9.45 -5.40 -6.03
N TRP A 69 9.37 -5.12 -7.32
CA TRP A 69 8.74 -3.92 -7.85
C TRP A 69 7.50 -4.27 -8.65
N TYR A 70 6.45 -3.48 -8.46
CA TYR A 70 5.15 -3.63 -9.09
C TYR A 70 4.76 -2.30 -9.71
N GLN A 71 4.28 -2.31 -10.95
CA GLN A 71 3.82 -1.11 -11.63
C GLN A 71 2.50 -1.35 -12.33
N ARG A 72 1.60 -0.39 -12.25
CA ARG A 72 0.32 -0.43 -12.93
C ARG A 72 -0.15 0.96 -13.30
N VAL A 73 -0.65 1.12 -14.51
CA VAL A 73 -1.42 2.29 -14.92
C VAL A 73 -2.85 2.10 -14.42
N LEU A 74 -3.37 3.05 -13.69
CA LEU A 74 -4.77 3.04 -13.26
C LEU A 74 -5.63 3.80 -14.27
N THR A 75 -6.93 3.51 -14.29
CA THR A 75 -7.94 4.34 -14.94
C THR A 75 -8.93 4.75 -13.87
N LEU A 76 -8.90 6.02 -13.47
CA LEU A 76 -9.77 6.53 -12.42
C LEU A 76 -11.21 6.62 -12.93
N PRO A 77 -12.21 6.27 -12.12
CA PRO A 77 -13.62 6.35 -12.48
C PRO A 77 -14.18 7.77 -12.33
N LEU A 78 -13.50 8.73 -12.94
CA LEU A 78 -13.83 10.15 -12.98
C LEU A 78 -13.98 10.58 -14.44
N GLN A 79 -14.80 11.59 -14.71
CA GLN A 79 -15.10 12.01 -16.09
C GLN A 79 -14.00 12.88 -16.69
N ASP A 80 -13.45 13.79 -15.88
CA ASP A 80 -12.38 14.67 -16.30
C ASP A 80 -11.44 15.06 -15.14
N THR A 81 -10.36 15.71 -15.46
CA THR A 81 -9.33 16.09 -14.48
C THR A 81 -9.79 17.17 -13.49
N SER A 82 -10.85 17.91 -13.78
CA SER A 82 -11.39 18.91 -12.83
C SER A 82 -11.97 18.25 -11.58
N GLU A 83 -12.46 17.02 -11.72
CA GLU A 83 -12.97 16.23 -10.60
C GLU A 83 -11.89 15.77 -9.61
N LEU A 84 -10.61 15.80 -9.99
CA LEU A 84 -9.50 15.49 -9.09
C LEU A 84 -9.41 16.52 -7.95
N SER A 85 -9.77 17.76 -8.25
CA SER A 85 -9.77 18.83 -7.26
C SER A 85 -10.77 18.58 -6.15
N GLY A 86 -10.33 18.71 -4.90
CA GLY A 86 -11.18 18.51 -3.73
C GLY A 86 -11.44 17.03 -3.39
N LYS A 87 -10.75 16.10 -4.02
CA LYS A 87 -10.77 14.67 -3.65
C LYS A 87 -9.55 14.31 -2.81
N HIS A 88 -9.74 13.31 -1.97
CA HIS A 88 -8.69 12.65 -1.22
C HIS A 88 -8.49 11.25 -1.77
N PHE A 89 -7.24 10.91 -2.06
CA PHE A 89 -6.83 9.63 -2.64
C PHE A 89 -5.98 8.86 -1.63
N GLU A 90 -6.46 7.72 -1.17
CA GLU A 90 -5.75 6.86 -0.22
C GLU A 90 -5.50 5.48 -0.83
N LEU A 91 -4.22 5.13 -1.06
CA LEU A 91 -3.82 3.77 -1.41
C LEU A 91 -3.67 2.95 -0.12
N THR A 92 -4.26 1.76 -0.12
CA THR A 92 -4.12 0.78 0.97
C THR A 92 -3.45 -0.47 0.45
N LEU A 93 -2.42 -0.94 1.17
CA LEU A 93 -1.79 -2.24 0.99
C LEU A 93 -1.92 -3.03 2.29
N GLU A 94 -2.43 -4.25 2.21
CA GLU A 94 -2.58 -5.13 3.37
C GLU A 94 -1.65 -6.33 3.25
N ARG A 95 -1.06 -6.73 4.39
CA ARG A 95 -0.16 -7.89 4.49
C ARG A 95 0.96 -7.83 3.45
N THR A 96 1.84 -6.90 3.65
CA THR A 96 3.08 -6.74 2.89
C THR A 96 4.27 -6.57 3.83
N ARG A 97 5.48 -6.55 3.28
CA ARG A 97 6.70 -6.20 4.00
C ARG A 97 6.92 -4.69 3.92
N ILE A 98 8.14 -4.22 4.10
CA ILE A 98 8.45 -2.79 3.98
C ILE A 98 8.08 -2.33 2.58
N SER A 99 7.22 -1.36 2.46
CA SER A 99 6.78 -0.87 1.15
C SER A 99 7.08 0.61 0.94
N TYR A 100 7.29 0.95 -0.31
CA TYR A 100 7.55 2.29 -0.82
C TYR A 100 6.64 2.51 -2.02
N VAL A 101 6.10 3.71 -2.16
CA VAL A 101 5.12 4.02 -3.21
C VAL A 101 5.52 5.28 -3.96
N TRP A 102 5.30 5.27 -5.27
CA TRP A 102 5.42 6.43 -6.18
C TRP A 102 4.17 6.55 -7.04
N VAL A 103 3.86 7.77 -7.41
CA VAL A 103 2.82 8.12 -8.39
C VAL A 103 3.49 8.94 -9.48
N ASP A 104 3.41 8.50 -10.73
CA ASP A 104 4.03 9.17 -11.89
C ASP A 104 5.49 9.59 -11.64
N GLY A 105 6.26 8.75 -10.94
CA GLY A 105 7.64 9.01 -10.58
C GLY A 105 7.85 9.83 -9.31
N GLN A 106 6.82 10.41 -8.73
CA GLN A 106 6.91 11.18 -7.50
C GLN A 106 6.74 10.28 -6.27
N PHE A 107 7.67 10.37 -5.33
CA PHE A 107 7.67 9.56 -4.10
C PHE A 107 6.52 9.96 -3.19
N ALA A 108 5.67 9.00 -2.84
CA ALA A 108 4.53 9.18 -1.94
C ALA A 108 4.84 8.82 -0.48
N GLY A 109 5.84 7.99 -0.25
CA GLY A 109 6.23 7.59 1.11
C GLY A 109 6.63 6.13 1.25
N SER A 110 6.97 5.74 2.48
CA SER A 110 7.31 4.37 2.85
C SER A 110 6.67 3.98 4.17
N GLN A 111 6.41 2.68 4.36
CA GLN A 111 5.91 2.12 5.61
C GLN A 111 6.55 0.77 5.89
N ASP A 112 6.76 0.46 7.18
CA ASP A 112 7.52 -0.70 7.64
C ASP A 112 6.77 -1.61 8.63
N SER A 113 5.46 -1.43 8.81
CA SER A 113 4.67 -2.28 9.68
C SER A 113 4.42 -3.65 9.03
N PHE A 114 4.61 -4.74 9.79
CA PHE A 114 4.29 -6.10 9.32
C PHE A 114 2.85 -6.54 9.65
N VAL A 115 2.17 -5.78 10.48
CA VAL A 115 0.85 -6.16 11.01
C VAL A 115 -0.25 -5.16 10.67
N ALA A 116 0.09 -3.87 10.56
CA ALA A 116 -0.86 -2.84 10.17
C ALA A 116 -0.93 -2.70 8.64
N ARG A 117 -2.09 -2.29 8.15
CA ARG A 117 -2.24 -1.89 6.74
C ARG A 117 -1.38 -0.68 6.45
N HIS A 118 -0.67 -0.71 5.34
CA HIS A 118 0.04 0.46 4.83
C HIS A 118 -0.96 1.36 4.12
N ARG A 119 -0.98 2.64 4.47
CA ARG A 119 -1.85 3.65 3.88
C ARG A 119 -1.03 4.83 3.40
N TYR A 120 -1.23 5.19 2.16
CA TYR A 120 -0.52 6.28 1.50
C TYR A 120 -1.52 7.34 1.05
N ASP A 121 -1.32 8.57 1.48
CA ASP A 121 -2.04 9.72 0.96
C ASP A 121 -1.41 10.12 -0.38
N LEU A 122 -2.16 9.91 -1.46
CA LEU A 122 -1.75 10.25 -2.82
C LEU A 122 -2.39 11.55 -3.30
N THR A 123 -3.06 12.28 -2.40
CA THR A 123 -3.68 13.57 -2.70
C THR A 123 -2.62 14.57 -3.14
N GLY A 124 -2.86 15.22 -4.27
CA GLY A 124 -1.89 16.14 -4.88
C GLY A 124 -0.79 15.49 -5.73
N LEU A 125 -0.56 14.18 -5.61
CA LEU A 125 0.31 13.41 -6.51
C LEU A 125 -0.46 12.90 -7.73
N ILE A 126 -1.72 12.56 -7.56
CA ILE A 126 -2.61 12.18 -8.68
C ILE A 126 -3.08 13.44 -9.40
N THR A 127 -2.53 13.66 -10.58
CA THR A 127 -2.81 14.85 -11.42
C THR A 127 -3.45 14.50 -12.76
N THR A 128 -3.58 13.21 -13.06
CA THR A 128 -4.16 12.68 -14.30
C THR A 128 -5.22 11.63 -14.00
N LEU A 129 -6.05 11.31 -15.00
CA LEU A 129 -7.02 10.21 -14.87
C LEU A 129 -6.40 8.82 -15.03
N ASN A 130 -5.17 8.76 -15.53
CA ASN A 130 -4.46 7.51 -15.73
C ASN A 130 -3.07 7.55 -15.04
N PRO A 131 -3.02 7.69 -13.70
CA PRO A 131 -1.76 7.73 -12.98
C PRO A 131 -1.07 6.37 -13.02
N VAL A 132 0.26 6.40 -13.06
CA VAL A 132 1.12 5.22 -12.91
C VAL A 132 1.45 5.05 -11.43
N ILE A 133 0.97 3.97 -10.83
CA ILE A 133 1.35 3.58 -9.47
C ILE A 133 2.51 2.61 -9.55
N THR A 134 3.58 2.93 -8.82
CA THR A 134 4.73 2.05 -8.64
C THR A 134 4.89 1.73 -7.17
N ILE A 135 4.99 0.45 -6.84
CA ILE A 135 5.17 -0.06 -5.48
C ILE A 135 6.45 -0.88 -5.44
N MET A 136 7.29 -0.66 -4.45
CA MET A 136 8.42 -1.52 -4.14
C MET A 136 8.18 -2.16 -2.77
N VAL A 137 8.46 -3.44 -2.66
CA VAL A 137 8.42 -4.18 -1.39
C VAL A 137 9.79 -4.77 -1.11
N SER A 138 10.35 -4.46 0.06
CA SER A 138 11.62 -5.03 0.54
C SER A 138 11.37 -6.01 1.68
N ASN A 139 12.06 -7.13 1.65
CA ASN A 139 12.11 -8.10 2.75
C ASN A 139 13.48 -8.19 3.42
N THR A 140 14.32 -7.17 3.28
CA THR A 140 15.69 -7.16 3.85
C THR A 140 15.99 -5.97 4.75
N ASP A 141 15.25 -4.85 4.64
CA ASP A 141 15.59 -3.58 5.32
C ASP A 141 14.89 -3.46 6.69
N TYR A 142 14.86 -4.55 7.46
CA TYR A 142 14.22 -4.57 8.75
C TYR A 142 15.00 -3.78 9.81
N LYS A 143 14.31 -2.92 10.55
CA LYS A 143 14.88 -2.21 11.70
C LYS A 143 15.29 -3.16 12.83
N VAL A 144 14.54 -4.26 12.99
CA VAL A 144 14.80 -5.30 13.98
C VAL A 144 14.80 -6.65 13.25
N PRO A 145 15.95 -7.16 12.84
CA PRO A 145 16.07 -8.47 12.21
C PRO A 145 15.81 -9.62 13.20
N GLY A 146 15.42 -10.79 12.70
CA GLY A 146 15.27 -12.00 13.48
C GLY A 146 14.04 -12.04 14.40
N GLY A 147 13.08 -11.14 14.20
CA GLY A 147 11.81 -11.16 14.91
C GLY A 147 10.94 -12.34 14.50
N HIS A 148 9.88 -12.63 15.29
CA HIS A 148 8.95 -13.74 15.09
C HIS A 148 8.38 -13.82 13.64
N LEU A 149 8.13 -12.67 13.02
CA LEU A 149 7.57 -12.58 11.66
C LEU A 149 8.61 -12.80 10.54
N THR A 150 9.88 -12.91 10.85
CA THR A 150 10.99 -13.10 9.89
C THR A 150 11.86 -14.31 10.24
N SER A 151 11.53 -15.04 11.33
CA SER A 151 12.25 -16.23 11.72
C SER A 151 11.92 -17.41 10.81
N PRO A 152 12.93 -18.17 10.31
CA PRO A 152 12.69 -19.37 9.55
C PRO A 152 11.93 -20.46 10.33
N ASP A 153 11.99 -20.42 11.67
CA ASP A 153 11.28 -21.39 12.54
C ASP A 153 9.77 -21.15 12.57
N THR A 154 9.31 -19.95 12.27
CA THR A 154 7.89 -19.56 12.40
C THR A 154 7.28 -19.06 11.11
N GLN A 155 8.08 -18.43 10.26
CA GLN A 155 7.68 -17.92 8.96
C GLN A 155 8.87 -17.91 8.00
N THR A 156 8.60 -18.10 6.72
CA THR A 156 9.59 -17.81 5.69
C THR A 156 9.81 -16.30 5.57
N ASN A 157 10.97 -15.90 5.05
CA ASN A 157 11.24 -14.49 4.73
C ASN A 157 10.60 -14.13 3.37
N TRP A 158 9.28 -14.31 3.26
CA TRP A 158 8.53 -14.05 2.04
C TRP A 158 8.56 -12.59 1.60
N ASN A 159 8.36 -12.35 0.32
CA ASN A 159 8.16 -11.04 -0.27
C ASN A 159 6.86 -11.06 -1.08
N GLY A 160 6.15 -9.93 -1.15
CA GLY A 160 4.90 -9.84 -1.87
C GLY A 160 3.87 -8.92 -1.22
N ILE A 161 2.67 -8.92 -1.78
CA ILE A 161 1.48 -8.23 -1.25
C ILE A 161 0.36 -9.27 -1.22
N LEU A 162 -0.09 -9.67 -0.03
CA LEU A 162 -0.97 -10.84 0.14
C LEU A 162 -2.42 -10.49 0.47
N GLY A 163 -2.69 -9.25 0.82
CA GLY A 163 -4.02 -8.82 1.24
C GLY A 163 -4.68 -7.85 0.25
N GLU A 164 -5.51 -6.99 0.79
CA GLU A 164 -6.21 -5.96 0.03
C GLU A 164 -5.22 -4.99 -0.62
N ILE A 165 -5.45 -4.69 -1.89
CA ILE A 165 -4.83 -3.58 -2.59
C ILE A 165 -5.97 -2.73 -3.14
N SER A 166 -6.13 -1.52 -2.61
CA SER A 166 -7.24 -0.66 -3.01
C SER A 166 -6.85 0.81 -3.06
N LEU A 167 -7.46 1.56 -3.97
CA LEU A 167 -7.42 3.01 -3.98
C LEU A 167 -8.81 3.54 -3.59
N ARG A 168 -8.85 4.32 -2.52
CA ARG A 168 -10.07 4.99 -2.04
C ARG A 168 -10.06 6.43 -2.50
N ILE A 169 -11.15 6.84 -3.15
CA ILE A 169 -11.38 8.20 -3.61
C ILE A 169 -12.54 8.77 -2.79
N ARG A 170 -12.28 9.81 -2.03
CA ARG A 170 -13.24 10.42 -1.10
C ARG A 170 -13.31 11.93 -1.31
N GLU A 171 -14.34 12.55 -0.74
CA GLU A 171 -14.37 14.02 -0.61
C GLU A 171 -13.24 14.48 0.31
N SER A 172 -12.81 15.73 0.12
CA SER A 172 -11.74 16.33 0.91
C SER A 172 -12.12 16.52 2.39
N ILE A 173 -13.39 16.53 2.73
CA ILE A 173 -13.87 16.58 4.11
C ILE A 173 -14.25 15.15 4.53
N GLN A 174 -13.66 14.68 5.61
CA GLN A 174 -13.91 13.34 6.14
C GLN A 174 -14.07 13.38 7.65
N PHE A 175 -14.96 12.53 8.16
CA PHE A 175 -15.00 12.23 9.58
C PHE A 175 -13.88 11.26 9.93
N GLY A 176 -13.21 11.52 11.06
CA GLY A 176 -12.29 10.56 11.65
C GLY A 176 -13.04 9.52 12.47
N GLU A 177 -12.29 8.80 13.29
CA GLU A 177 -12.85 7.82 14.22
C GLU A 177 -13.69 8.55 15.29
N ILE A 178 -14.94 8.09 15.46
CA ILE A 178 -15.87 8.69 16.41
C ILE A 178 -15.62 8.07 17.79
N ASP A 179 -15.29 8.91 18.77
CA ASP A 179 -15.20 8.53 20.17
C ASP A 179 -16.53 8.84 20.88
N ALA A 180 -17.17 7.81 21.43
CA ALA A 180 -18.46 7.93 22.09
C ALA A 180 -18.36 7.53 23.57
N GLY A 181 -18.55 8.48 24.47
CA GLY A 181 -18.54 8.29 25.91
C GLY A 181 -19.94 8.43 26.54
N CYS A 182 -20.37 7.43 27.32
CA CYS A 182 -21.59 7.51 28.10
C CYS A 182 -21.34 8.19 29.44
N ARG A 183 -22.17 9.21 29.77
CA ARG A 183 -22.23 9.86 31.08
C ARG A 183 -23.52 9.46 31.75
N TYR A 184 -23.49 8.34 32.48
CA TYR A 184 -24.69 7.74 33.04
C TYR A 184 -25.43 8.65 34.02
N ALA A 185 -24.71 9.33 34.91
CA ALA A 185 -25.32 10.26 35.90
C ALA A 185 -26.05 11.44 35.25
N GLU A 186 -25.54 11.89 34.10
CA GLU A 186 -26.09 13.03 33.34
C GLU A 186 -27.11 12.61 32.28
N LYS A 187 -27.31 11.28 32.13
CA LYS A 187 -28.14 10.68 31.05
C LYS A 187 -27.80 11.23 29.67
N SER A 188 -26.50 11.40 29.39
CA SER A 188 -26.01 12.01 28.17
C SER A 188 -24.93 11.14 27.49
N ILE A 189 -24.78 11.32 26.17
CA ILE A 189 -23.71 10.74 25.38
C ILE A 189 -22.86 11.88 24.87
N LEU A 190 -21.54 11.80 25.12
CA LEU A 190 -20.56 12.70 24.54
C LEU A 190 -19.99 12.08 23.29
N LEU A 191 -20.16 12.73 22.16
CA LEU A 191 -19.54 12.33 20.90
C LEU A 191 -18.39 13.29 20.57
N LYS A 192 -17.20 12.74 20.36
CA LYS A 192 -16.08 13.45 19.76
C LYS A 192 -15.94 12.98 18.32
N ILE A 193 -16.17 13.87 17.39
CA ILE A 193 -16.16 13.58 15.96
C ILE A 193 -15.03 14.41 15.32
N PRO A 194 -13.83 13.84 15.14
CA PRO A 194 -12.77 14.52 14.41
C PRO A 194 -13.18 14.74 12.96
N VAL A 195 -13.00 15.96 12.48
CA VAL A 195 -13.18 16.29 11.06
C VAL A 195 -11.81 16.58 10.47
N ARG A 196 -11.47 15.87 9.40
CA ARG A 196 -10.23 16.07 8.64
C ARG A 196 -10.56 16.72 7.31
N TYR A 197 -9.76 17.72 6.94
CA TYR A 197 -9.87 18.40 5.67
C TYR A 197 -8.57 18.26 4.89
N TYR A 198 -8.65 17.71 3.69
CA TYR A 198 -7.53 17.44 2.80
C TYR A 198 -7.45 18.45 1.63
N GLY A 199 -8.28 19.46 1.62
CA GLY A 199 -8.28 20.50 0.58
C GLY A 199 -7.22 21.57 0.83
N SER A 200 -6.79 22.22 -0.25
CA SER A 200 -5.79 23.30 -0.23
C SER A 200 -6.36 24.69 0.10
N ARG A 201 -7.68 24.88 0.07
CA ARG A 201 -8.35 26.16 0.30
C ARG A 201 -9.33 26.05 1.46
N PRO A 202 -9.47 27.10 2.29
CA PRO A 202 -10.49 27.10 3.33
C PRO A 202 -11.86 26.75 2.77
N CYS A 203 -12.55 25.81 3.43
CA CYS A 203 -13.89 25.37 3.06
C CYS A 203 -14.83 25.55 4.26
N PRO A 204 -15.93 26.31 4.13
CA PRO A 204 -16.93 26.39 5.19
C PRO A 204 -17.60 25.02 5.34
N ALA A 205 -17.61 24.49 6.56
CA ALA A 205 -18.28 23.24 6.90
C ALA A 205 -19.36 23.50 7.96
N ARG A 206 -20.51 22.84 7.80
CA ARG A 206 -21.59 22.84 8.79
C ARG A 206 -21.84 21.41 9.23
N ILE A 207 -21.77 21.18 10.53
CA ILE A 207 -22.17 19.90 11.13
C ILE A 207 -23.64 20.04 11.54
N LEU A 208 -24.48 19.16 11.01
CA LEU A 208 -25.85 19.00 11.41
C LEU A 208 -25.94 17.76 12.32
N VAL A 209 -26.42 17.95 13.55
CA VAL A 209 -26.61 16.89 14.54
C VAL A 209 -28.10 16.69 14.74
#